data_80017bae36f63025ed4f64db9b198b9a
#
_entry.id   80017bae36f63025ed4f64db9b198b9a
#
_cell.length_a   1.000
_cell.length_b   1.000
_cell.length_c   1.000
_cell.angle_alpha   90.00
_cell.angle_beta   90.00
_cell.angle_gamma   90.00
#
_symmetry.space_group_name_H-M   'P 1'
#
loop_
_entity.id
_entity.type
_entity.pdbx_description
1 polymer ?
#
loop_
_entity_poly.entity_id
_entity_poly.type
_entity_poly.pdbx_seq_one_letter_code
_entity_poly.pdbx_strand_id
1 'polypeptide(L)'
;MGLYREIAKLVEYGLQTGLVVSADIRYTINQLLEIFKEDEYEEQEVSGEEIALPEVLDALTDIAFERGIIDSNDIVTRDLFDTKLMGVLTPPPSKIIEEFEDIYGENPQKATDAFYKFSQDNNYIRRDRIKKDIRWKVDSPYGKIDITINLSKPEKDPKAIAAAKNAPQSAYPKCQLCMENEGYAGRMNHPARQNHRIIPIQINGSRWGFQYSPYVYYNEHCIVFNGQHVPMKIDHNAFVKLFDFIKQFPHYFLGSNADLPIVGGSILSHDHFQGGRYRFAMADADMEKTVTIPGYEDVQVGILHWPLSVIRIRHQDEKRLIELADHILEKWRGYTDEDAYIFAETDGEPHNTITPIARKNGEVFELDLTLRNNITTEECPLGLYHPHSEYHHIKKENIGLIEVMGLAVLPSRLKGEMELLADCLVKKTPIEDHEELIKHKEWAEKIQAKYPDINDSNVMDILKEEIGQVFVGVLEDAGVYKCTEEGRAAFDRFIAVL
;
A
#
# COMPACT_ATOMS: atom_id res chain seq x y z
N MET A 1 -37.34 -6.55 2.80
CA MET A 1 -36.94 -5.41 3.65
C MET A 1 -37.51 -4.13 3.03
N GLY A 2 -38.02 -3.20 3.85
CA GLY A 2 -38.61 -1.97 3.32
C GLY A 2 -37.52 -0.94 3.00
N LEU A 3 -37.50 -0.42 1.77
CA LEU A 3 -36.56 0.62 1.33
C LEU A 3 -36.44 1.77 2.32
N TYR A 4 -37.57 2.27 2.82
CA TYR A 4 -37.59 3.44 3.73
C TYR A 4 -36.89 3.17 5.05
N ARG A 5 -36.97 1.93 5.58
CA ARG A 5 -36.26 1.55 6.79
C ARG A 5 -34.74 1.50 6.58
N GLU A 6 -34.26 0.99 5.45
CA GLU A 6 -32.84 0.96 5.15
C GLU A 6 -32.29 2.36 4.86
N ILE A 7 -33.06 3.24 4.19
CA ILE A 7 -32.71 4.67 4.06
C ILE A 7 -32.62 5.33 5.44
N ALA A 8 -33.61 5.11 6.33
CA ALA A 8 -33.59 5.66 7.68
C ALA A 8 -32.37 5.20 8.47
N LYS A 9 -32.01 3.91 8.41
CA LYS A 9 -30.79 3.37 9.04
C LYS A 9 -29.53 4.02 8.47
N LEU A 10 -29.44 4.21 7.17
CA LEU A 10 -28.27 4.84 6.55
C LEU A 10 -28.11 6.30 7.03
N VAL A 11 -29.21 7.03 7.15
CA VAL A 11 -29.21 8.42 7.68
C VAL A 11 -28.87 8.43 9.18
N GLU A 12 -29.40 7.49 9.97
CA GLU A 12 -29.06 7.34 11.39
C GLU A 12 -27.56 7.03 11.57
N TYR A 13 -26.99 6.16 10.74
CA TYR A 13 -25.53 5.96 10.68
C TYR A 13 -24.77 7.25 10.43
N GLY A 14 -25.24 8.07 9.47
CA GLY A 14 -24.68 9.39 9.19
C GLY A 14 -24.70 10.33 10.39
N LEU A 15 -25.79 10.31 11.17
CA LEU A 15 -25.91 11.09 12.43
C LEU A 15 -24.94 10.58 13.51
N GLN A 16 -24.89 9.25 13.72
CA GLN A 16 -24.02 8.63 14.73
C GLN A 16 -22.53 8.88 14.47
N THR A 17 -22.13 8.96 13.19
CA THR A 17 -20.74 9.17 12.78
C THR A 17 -20.40 10.66 12.56
N GLY A 18 -21.39 11.56 12.58
CA GLY A 18 -21.21 12.98 12.32
C GLY A 18 -21.04 13.33 10.83
N LEU A 19 -21.25 12.37 9.91
CA LEU A 19 -21.29 12.66 8.47
C LEU A 19 -22.49 13.50 8.08
N VAL A 20 -23.60 13.34 8.78
CA VAL A 20 -24.84 14.08 8.62
C VAL A 20 -25.14 14.83 9.91
N VAL A 21 -25.52 16.10 9.83
CA VAL A 21 -26.01 16.87 10.98
C VAL A 21 -27.55 16.92 10.97
N SER A 22 -28.15 17.19 12.13
CA SER A 22 -29.62 17.18 12.28
C SER A 22 -30.35 18.11 11.29
N ALA A 23 -29.73 19.20 10.89
CA ALA A 23 -30.29 20.16 9.92
C ALA A 23 -30.40 19.56 8.51
N ASP A 24 -29.55 18.56 8.16
CA ASP A 24 -29.43 18.01 6.82
C ASP A 24 -30.21 16.69 6.62
N ILE A 25 -30.89 16.18 7.66
CA ILE A 25 -31.61 14.90 7.61
C ILE A 25 -32.56 14.84 6.42
N ARG A 26 -33.46 15.82 6.26
CA ARG A 26 -34.46 15.82 5.17
C ARG A 26 -33.82 15.93 3.80
N TYR A 27 -32.79 16.77 3.70
CA TYR A 27 -32.01 16.89 2.47
C TYR A 27 -31.39 15.55 2.09
N THR A 28 -30.73 14.88 3.01
CA THR A 28 -30.10 13.58 2.81
C THR A 28 -31.09 12.50 2.39
N ILE A 29 -32.26 12.42 3.08
CA ILE A 29 -33.35 11.51 2.71
C ILE A 29 -33.78 11.77 1.28
N ASN A 30 -34.06 13.02 0.91
CA ASN A 30 -34.54 13.36 -0.43
C ASN A 30 -33.52 13.01 -1.52
N GLN A 31 -32.20 13.18 -1.27
CA GLN A 31 -31.16 12.77 -2.20
C GLN A 31 -31.09 11.22 -2.35
N LEU A 32 -31.32 10.47 -1.28
CA LEU A 32 -31.39 9.01 -1.35
C LEU A 32 -32.65 8.55 -2.11
N LEU A 33 -33.82 9.17 -1.83
CA LEU A 33 -35.08 8.87 -2.56
C LEU A 33 -34.94 9.12 -4.08
N GLU A 34 -34.27 10.20 -4.49
CA GLU A 34 -33.98 10.50 -5.90
C GLU A 34 -33.19 9.36 -6.56
N ILE A 35 -32.17 8.80 -5.87
CA ILE A 35 -31.38 7.68 -6.36
C ILE A 35 -32.27 6.44 -6.61
N PHE A 36 -33.22 6.19 -5.71
CA PHE A 36 -34.17 5.08 -5.81
C PHE A 36 -35.41 5.36 -6.65
N LYS A 37 -35.50 6.58 -7.22
CA LYS A 37 -36.65 7.06 -8.03
C LYS A 37 -37.97 6.94 -7.27
N GLU A 38 -37.95 7.29 -5.98
CA GLU A 38 -39.13 7.31 -5.10
C GLU A 38 -39.64 8.73 -4.91
N ASP A 39 -40.97 8.88 -5.02
CA ASP A 39 -41.67 10.14 -4.84
C ASP A 39 -42.31 10.27 -3.43
N GLU A 40 -42.32 9.18 -2.65
CA GLU A 40 -42.91 9.11 -1.32
C GLU A 40 -41.88 8.63 -0.28
N TYR A 41 -42.13 8.97 0.97
CA TYR A 41 -41.34 8.50 2.11
C TYR A 41 -42.24 8.31 3.34
N GLU A 42 -42.11 7.14 3.96
CA GLU A 42 -42.74 6.85 5.25
C GLU A 42 -41.68 6.85 6.34
N GLU A 43 -41.85 7.74 7.34
CA GLU A 43 -40.92 7.84 8.47
C GLU A 43 -40.80 6.51 9.21
N GLN A 44 -39.57 6.15 9.57
CA GLN A 44 -39.22 4.91 10.27
C GLN A 44 -38.55 5.25 11.59
N GLU A 45 -38.95 4.54 12.64
CA GLU A 45 -38.33 4.65 13.96
C GLU A 45 -37.10 3.73 14.00
N VAL A 46 -35.90 4.36 13.95
CA VAL A 46 -34.59 3.68 13.98
C VAL A 46 -33.59 4.40 14.90
N SER A 47 -34.05 5.46 15.59
CA SER A 47 -33.19 6.25 16.47
C SER A 47 -32.60 5.40 17.60
N GLY A 48 -31.26 5.45 17.77
CA GLY A 48 -30.52 4.71 18.78
C GLY A 48 -30.30 3.23 18.48
N GLU A 49 -30.68 2.73 17.30
CA GLU A 49 -30.25 1.41 16.86
C GLU A 49 -28.73 1.39 16.58
N GLU A 50 -28.05 0.29 16.89
CA GLU A 50 -26.68 0.04 16.43
C GLU A 50 -26.74 -0.33 14.95
N ILE A 51 -26.13 0.52 14.10
CA ILE A 51 -26.21 0.35 12.65
C ILE A 51 -24.97 -0.38 12.12
N ALA A 52 -25.16 -1.57 11.59
CA ALA A 52 -24.16 -2.31 10.83
C ALA A 52 -24.15 -1.80 9.37
N LEU A 53 -23.32 -0.81 9.07
CA LEU A 53 -23.26 -0.18 7.74
C LEU A 53 -23.17 -1.17 6.57
N PRO A 54 -22.32 -2.23 6.60
CA PRO A 54 -22.24 -3.17 5.49
C PRO A 54 -23.57 -3.84 5.17
N GLU A 55 -24.35 -4.22 6.19
CA GLU A 55 -25.66 -4.87 6.03
C GLU A 55 -26.69 -3.91 5.39
N VAL A 56 -26.67 -2.65 5.80
CA VAL A 56 -27.54 -1.60 5.25
C VAL A 56 -27.21 -1.33 3.77
N LEU A 57 -25.92 -1.20 3.44
CA LEU A 57 -25.48 -0.97 2.07
C LEU A 57 -25.77 -2.18 1.16
N ASP A 58 -25.58 -3.40 1.66
CA ASP A 58 -25.93 -4.63 0.95
C ASP A 58 -27.43 -4.69 0.66
N ALA A 59 -28.27 -4.44 1.67
CA ALA A 59 -29.72 -4.44 1.53
C ALA A 59 -30.21 -3.36 0.52
N LEU A 60 -29.65 -2.14 0.60
CA LEU A 60 -29.98 -1.07 -0.35
C LEU A 60 -29.53 -1.40 -1.78
N THR A 61 -28.37 -2.05 -1.93
CA THR A 61 -27.86 -2.46 -3.25
C THR A 61 -28.70 -3.60 -3.84
N ASP A 62 -29.13 -4.56 -3.01
CA ASP A 62 -30.05 -5.64 -3.44
C ASP A 62 -31.41 -5.07 -3.91
N ILE A 63 -31.98 -4.13 -3.15
CA ILE A 63 -33.21 -3.41 -3.57
C ILE A 63 -33.00 -2.67 -4.90
N ALA A 64 -31.84 -2.02 -5.10
CA ALA A 64 -31.55 -1.34 -6.35
C ALA A 64 -31.44 -2.31 -7.54
N PHE A 65 -30.87 -3.49 -7.33
CA PHE A 65 -30.80 -4.53 -8.34
C PHE A 65 -32.19 -5.11 -8.65
N GLU A 66 -32.98 -5.46 -7.64
CA GLU A 66 -34.37 -5.97 -7.80
C GLU A 66 -35.28 -4.99 -8.56
N ARG A 67 -35.06 -3.68 -8.37
CA ARG A 67 -35.80 -2.61 -9.05
C ARG A 67 -35.24 -2.22 -10.41
N GLY A 68 -34.14 -2.83 -10.86
CA GLY A 68 -33.49 -2.50 -12.13
C GLY A 68 -32.87 -1.10 -12.16
N ILE A 69 -32.49 -0.55 -10.99
CA ILE A 69 -31.73 0.71 -10.88
C ILE A 69 -30.27 0.46 -11.26
N ILE A 70 -29.75 -0.70 -10.87
CA ILE A 70 -28.47 -1.24 -11.35
C ILE A 70 -28.75 -2.51 -12.15
N ASP A 71 -27.96 -2.72 -13.20
CA ASP A 71 -28.19 -3.76 -14.22
C ASP A 71 -27.43 -5.07 -13.93
N SER A 72 -26.51 -5.05 -12.96
CA SER A 72 -25.71 -6.21 -12.56
C SER A 72 -25.52 -6.26 -11.04
N ASN A 73 -25.38 -7.48 -10.52
CA ASN A 73 -25.09 -7.74 -9.08
C ASN A 73 -23.62 -8.14 -8.85
N ASP A 74 -22.72 -7.85 -9.81
CA ASP A 74 -21.30 -8.07 -9.64
C ASP A 74 -20.67 -7.07 -8.67
N ILE A 75 -19.50 -7.44 -8.11
CA ILE A 75 -18.81 -6.64 -7.08
C ILE A 75 -18.47 -5.22 -7.53
N VAL A 76 -18.17 -5.00 -8.82
CA VAL A 76 -17.83 -3.66 -9.33
C VAL A 76 -19.05 -2.77 -9.37
N THR A 77 -20.18 -3.29 -9.89
CA THR A 77 -21.45 -2.57 -9.92
C THR A 77 -21.96 -2.24 -8.52
N ARG A 78 -21.87 -3.21 -7.58
CA ARG A 78 -22.19 -2.98 -6.17
C ARG A 78 -21.34 -1.87 -5.56
N ASP A 79 -20.01 -1.91 -5.79
CA ASP A 79 -19.07 -0.90 -5.28
C ASP A 79 -19.32 0.50 -5.85
N LEU A 80 -19.72 0.61 -7.11
CA LEU A 80 -20.12 1.88 -7.71
C LEU A 80 -21.38 2.44 -7.06
N PHE A 81 -22.35 1.58 -6.76
CA PHE A 81 -23.64 1.99 -6.22
C PHE A 81 -23.56 2.33 -4.73
N ASP A 82 -22.93 1.48 -3.90
CA ASP A 82 -22.78 1.77 -2.47
C ASP A 82 -21.94 3.02 -2.21
N THR A 83 -20.88 3.24 -3.04
CA THR A 83 -20.10 4.47 -2.97
C THR A 83 -20.93 5.71 -3.36
N LYS A 84 -21.88 5.56 -4.31
CA LYS A 84 -22.83 6.63 -4.63
C LYS A 84 -23.72 6.98 -3.44
N LEU A 85 -24.24 5.97 -2.72
CA LEU A 85 -25.04 6.18 -1.50
C LEU A 85 -24.24 6.87 -0.42
N MET A 86 -23.01 6.41 -0.15
CA MET A 86 -22.12 7.03 0.84
C MET A 86 -21.69 8.44 0.43
N GLY A 87 -21.62 8.72 -0.86
CA GLY A 87 -21.36 10.06 -1.38
C GLY A 87 -22.41 11.08 -0.99
N VAL A 88 -23.66 10.66 -0.81
CA VAL A 88 -24.76 11.54 -0.33
C VAL A 88 -24.53 11.96 1.11
N LEU A 89 -24.01 11.06 1.95
CA LEU A 89 -23.75 11.33 3.36
C LEU A 89 -22.43 12.11 3.58
N THR A 90 -21.54 12.08 2.59
CA THR A 90 -20.17 12.61 2.77
C THR A 90 -20.15 14.13 2.58
N PRO A 91 -19.74 14.92 3.59
CA PRO A 91 -19.66 16.38 3.49
C PRO A 91 -18.77 16.85 2.29
N PRO A 92 -19.01 18.05 1.75
CA PRO A 92 -18.21 18.59 0.65
C PRO A 92 -16.74 18.79 1.04
N PRO A 93 -15.81 18.79 0.06
CA PRO A 93 -14.38 18.95 0.32
C PRO A 93 -14.03 20.17 1.19
N SER A 94 -14.69 21.32 0.92
CA SER A 94 -14.44 22.56 1.67
C SER A 94 -14.64 22.40 3.18
N LYS A 95 -15.68 21.66 3.59
CA LYS A 95 -15.99 21.40 5.00
C LYS A 95 -14.91 20.53 5.66
N ILE A 96 -14.46 19.49 4.99
CA ILE A 96 -13.44 18.58 5.52
C ILE A 96 -12.07 19.26 5.57
N ILE A 97 -11.74 20.10 4.59
CA ILE A 97 -10.50 20.89 4.58
C ILE A 97 -10.49 21.86 5.75
N GLU A 98 -11.59 22.62 5.95
CA GLU A 98 -11.72 23.58 7.06
C GLU A 98 -11.54 22.88 8.41
N GLU A 99 -12.25 21.76 8.65
CA GLU A 99 -12.13 20.98 9.89
C GLU A 99 -10.71 20.43 10.10
N PHE A 100 -10.06 19.96 9.02
CA PHE A 100 -8.69 19.48 9.11
C PHE A 100 -7.72 20.60 9.46
N GLU A 101 -7.82 21.76 8.82
CA GLU A 101 -6.95 22.93 9.04
C GLU A 101 -7.11 23.48 10.46
N ASP A 102 -8.34 23.56 10.98
CA ASP A 102 -8.62 24.00 12.34
C ASP A 102 -7.94 23.07 13.37
N ILE A 103 -8.11 21.75 13.24
CA ILE A 103 -7.49 20.78 14.14
C ILE A 103 -5.97 20.76 13.96
N TYR A 104 -5.48 20.88 12.72
CA TYR A 104 -4.05 20.88 12.41
C TYR A 104 -3.34 22.07 13.06
N GLY A 105 -3.97 23.25 13.10
CA GLY A 105 -3.44 24.41 13.80
C GLY A 105 -3.20 24.19 15.30
N GLU A 106 -3.95 23.27 15.92
CA GLU A 106 -3.74 22.86 17.31
C GLU A 106 -2.72 21.72 17.43
N ASN A 107 -2.88 20.66 16.62
CA ASN A 107 -2.05 19.46 16.67
C ASN A 107 -2.14 18.66 15.36
N PRO A 108 -1.04 18.51 14.60
CA PRO A 108 -1.02 17.74 13.36
C PRO A 108 -1.48 16.27 13.50
N GLN A 109 -1.14 15.62 14.62
CA GLN A 109 -1.54 14.23 14.84
C GLN A 109 -3.04 14.10 15.06
N LYS A 110 -3.66 15.02 15.82
CA LYS A 110 -5.11 15.02 16.00
C LYS A 110 -5.85 15.24 14.67
N ALA A 111 -5.30 16.08 13.78
CA ALA A 111 -5.89 16.30 12.47
C ALA A 111 -5.85 15.03 11.60
N THR A 112 -4.73 14.32 11.57
CA THR A 112 -4.62 13.06 10.86
C THR A 112 -5.49 11.97 11.47
N ASP A 113 -5.58 11.87 12.81
CA ASP A 113 -6.48 10.94 13.52
C ASP A 113 -7.96 11.19 13.13
N ALA A 114 -8.39 12.45 13.12
CA ALA A 114 -9.76 12.84 12.74
C ALA A 114 -10.05 12.53 11.26
N PHE A 115 -9.14 12.85 10.36
CA PHE A 115 -9.28 12.58 8.92
C PHE A 115 -9.22 11.07 8.60
N TYR A 116 -8.44 10.29 9.35
CA TYR A 116 -8.42 8.83 9.22
C TYR A 116 -9.74 8.23 9.66
N LYS A 117 -10.27 8.67 10.82
CA LYS A 117 -11.61 8.27 11.30
C LYS A 117 -12.69 8.64 10.28
N PHE A 118 -12.69 9.87 9.77
CA PHE A 118 -13.61 10.30 8.71
C PHE A 118 -13.56 9.40 7.48
N SER A 119 -12.34 9.03 7.02
CA SER A 119 -12.14 8.15 5.86
C SER A 119 -12.64 6.72 6.10
N GLN A 120 -12.74 6.30 7.36
CA GLN A 120 -13.36 5.03 7.76
C GLN A 120 -14.88 5.14 7.84
N ASP A 121 -15.40 6.20 8.45
CA ASP A 121 -16.82 6.38 8.69
C ASP A 121 -17.60 6.63 7.39
N ASN A 122 -17.01 7.33 6.41
CA ASN A 122 -17.62 7.50 5.10
C ASN A 122 -17.45 6.29 4.16
N ASN A 123 -16.95 5.15 4.68
CA ASN A 123 -16.74 3.91 3.94
C ASN A 123 -15.77 4.01 2.74
N TYR A 124 -14.95 5.05 2.67
CA TYR A 124 -13.83 5.09 1.73
C TYR A 124 -12.81 4.01 2.07
N ILE A 125 -12.52 3.86 3.36
CA ILE A 125 -11.79 2.73 3.95
C ILE A 125 -12.82 1.68 4.38
N ARG A 126 -12.95 0.60 3.63
CA ARG A 126 -13.93 -0.47 3.86
C ARG A 126 -13.46 -1.41 4.97
N ARG A 127 -13.77 -1.04 6.23
CA ARG A 127 -13.33 -1.79 7.43
C ARG A 127 -13.76 -3.25 7.44
N ASP A 128 -14.95 -3.56 6.92
CA ASP A 128 -15.49 -4.91 6.81
C ASP A 128 -14.65 -5.82 5.91
N ARG A 129 -14.08 -5.26 4.82
CA ARG A 129 -13.17 -5.98 3.92
C ARG A 129 -11.79 -6.15 4.51
N ILE A 130 -11.25 -5.09 5.11
CA ILE A 130 -9.92 -5.10 5.74
C ILE A 130 -9.85 -6.10 6.90
N LYS A 131 -10.95 -6.30 7.64
CA LYS A 131 -11.04 -7.32 8.69
C LYS A 131 -10.87 -8.76 8.18
N LYS A 132 -11.04 -9.00 6.89
CA LYS A 132 -10.87 -10.32 6.27
C LYS A 132 -9.40 -10.62 5.95
N ASP A 133 -8.52 -9.61 5.89
CA ASP A 133 -7.10 -9.79 5.64
C ASP A 133 -6.49 -10.71 6.69
N ILE A 134 -5.66 -11.65 6.25
CA ILE A 134 -4.95 -12.55 7.15
C ILE A 134 -3.57 -11.97 7.41
N ARG A 135 -3.25 -11.68 8.68
CA ARG A 135 -2.02 -11.01 9.09
C ARG A 135 -1.31 -11.79 10.18
N TRP A 136 -0.01 -11.95 10.05
CA TRP A 136 0.86 -12.54 11.07
C TRP A 136 2.28 -12.00 10.96
N LYS A 137 3.15 -12.35 11.90
CA LYS A 137 4.57 -12.01 11.90
C LYS A 137 5.40 -13.29 11.94
N VAL A 138 6.55 -13.24 11.29
CA VAL A 138 7.51 -14.34 11.25
C VAL A 138 8.86 -13.84 11.72
N ASP A 139 9.55 -14.63 12.54
CA ASP A 139 10.91 -14.35 12.95
C ASP A 139 11.89 -14.62 11.81
N SER A 140 12.86 -13.73 11.62
CA SER A 140 13.90 -13.84 10.62
C SER A 140 15.24 -13.40 11.18
N PRO A 141 16.37 -13.66 10.50
CA PRO A 141 17.67 -13.11 10.89
C PRO A 141 17.69 -11.59 10.96
N TYR A 142 16.76 -10.92 10.29
CA TYR A 142 16.65 -9.46 10.16
C TYR A 142 15.60 -8.84 11.07
N GLY A 143 15.01 -9.62 11.98
CA GLY A 143 13.91 -9.19 12.84
C GLY A 143 12.56 -9.80 12.44
N LYS A 144 11.47 -9.28 13.01
CA LYS A 144 10.12 -9.78 12.75
C LYS A 144 9.53 -9.17 11.50
N ILE A 145 9.33 -9.99 10.48
CA ILE A 145 8.72 -9.59 9.19
C ILE A 145 7.19 -9.69 9.30
N ASP A 146 6.50 -8.68 8.79
CA ASP A 146 5.04 -8.66 8.68
C ASP A 146 4.58 -9.36 7.40
N ILE A 147 3.60 -10.27 7.52
CA ILE A 147 3.02 -10.96 6.37
C ILE A 147 1.52 -10.69 6.33
N THR A 148 1.03 -10.34 5.15
CA THR A 148 -0.41 -10.10 4.92
C THR A 148 -0.85 -10.81 3.64
N ILE A 149 -1.87 -11.68 3.75
CA ILE A 149 -2.67 -12.09 2.60
C ILE A 149 -3.80 -11.09 2.46
N ASN A 150 -3.74 -10.29 1.40
CA ASN A 150 -4.71 -9.21 1.19
C ASN A 150 -5.99 -9.74 0.56
N LEU A 151 -7.08 -9.70 1.34
CA LEU A 151 -8.44 -10.08 0.91
C LEU A 151 -9.35 -8.87 0.72
N SER A 152 -8.88 -7.67 1.08
CA SER A 152 -9.65 -6.43 1.00
C SER A 152 -9.75 -5.87 -0.41
N LYS A 153 -8.79 -6.20 -1.28
CA LYS A 153 -8.83 -5.85 -2.71
C LYS A 153 -9.67 -6.89 -3.45
N PRO A 154 -10.87 -6.53 -3.95
CA PRO A 154 -11.72 -7.51 -4.64
C PRO A 154 -11.02 -8.04 -5.88
N GLU A 155 -11.02 -9.37 -6.02
CA GLU A 155 -10.64 -10.01 -7.28
C GLU A 155 -11.76 -9.77 -8.29
N LYS A 156 -11.37 -9.26 -9.46
CA LYS A 156 -12.33 -9.04 -10.53
C LYS A 156 -12.65 -10.39 -11.19
N ASP A 157 -13.95 -10.68 -11.28
CA ASP A 157 -14.46 -11.79 -12.11
C ASP A 157 -13.91 -11.65 -13.55
N PRO A 158 -13.56 -12.76 -14.24
CA PRO A 158 -13.14 -12.75 -15.65
C PRO A 158 -14.09 -11.97 -16.56
N LYS A 159 -15.41 -12.02 -16.32
CA LYS A 159 -16.41 -11.23 -17.06
C LYS A 159 -16.25 -9.73 -16.79
N ALA A 160 -16.02 -9.34 -15.54
CA ALA A 160 -15.78 -7.93 -15.17
C ALA A 160 -14.45 -7.42 -15.75
N ILE A 161 -13.42 -8.27 -15.84
CA ILE A 161 -12.14 -7.94 -16.51
C ILE A 161 -12.37 -7.72 -18.00
N ALA A 162 -13.12 -8.60 -18.66
CA ALA A 162 -13.45 -8.46 -20.08
C ALA A 162 -14.30 -7.21 -20.36
N ALA A 163 -15.30 -6.93 -19.53
CA ALA A 163 -16.12 -5.73 -19.61
C ALA A 163 -15.28 -4.46 -19.42
N ALA A 164 -14.37 -4.43 -18.42
CA ALA A 164 -13.48 -3.31 -18.19
C ALA A 164 -12.52 -3.06 -19.37
N LYS A 165 -12.03 -4.14 -20.02
CA LYS A 165 -11.16 -4.03 -21.20
C LYS A 165 -11.89 -3.44 -22.40
N ASN A 166 -13.18 -3.75 -22.56
CA ASN A 166 -14.03 -3.30 -23.66
C ASN A 166 -14.73 -1.96 -23.36
N ALA A 167 -14.63 -1.44 -22.14
CA ALA A 167 -15.23 -0.17 -21.75
C ALA A 167 -14.57 1.01 -22.48
N PRO A 168 -15.33 2.08 -22.80
CA PRO A 168 -14.76 3.29 -23.37
C PRO A 168 -13.61 3.83 -22.52
N GLN A 169 -12.50 4.13 -23.16
CA GLN A 169 -11.36 4.74 -22.49
C GLN A 169 -11.66 6.22 -22.26
N SER A 170 -11.33 6.71 -21.07
CA SER A 170 -11.47 8.11 -20.69
C SER A 170 -10.17 8.62 -20.11
N ALA A 171 -9.78 9.83 -20.49
CA ALA A 171 -8.63 10.53 -19.94
C ALA A 171 -8.98 11.33 -18.65
N TYR A 172 -10.18 11.17 -18.11
CA TYR A 172 -10.63 11.84 -16.89
C TYR A 172 -11.28 10.84 -15.91
N PRO A 173 -10.72 10.73 -14.70
CA PRO A 173 -9.38 11.14 -14.30
C PRO A 173 -8.28 10.41 -15.09
N LYS A 174 -7.11 11.01 -15.25
CA LYS A 174 -5.98 10.38 -15.99
C LYS A 174 -5.46 9.12 -15.30
N CYS A 175 -5.40 9.12 -13.95
CA CYS A 175 -5.02 7.97 -13.14
C CYS A 175 -5.72 8.01 -11.78
N GLN A 176 -5.53 6.97 -10.95
CA GLN A 176 -6.17 6.86 -9.64
C GLN A 176 -5.62 7.85 -8.57
N LEU A 177 -4.53 8.57 -8.86
CA LEU A 177 -3.92 9.55 -7.97
C LEU A 177 -4.24 11.00 -8.36
N CYS A 178 -4.94 11.24 -9.46
CA CYS A 178 -5.29 12.60 -9.87
C CYS A 178 -6.32 13.23 -8.92
N MET A 179 -6.21 14.55 -8.69
CA MET A 179 -7.17 15.32 -7.87
C MET A 179 -8.61 15.17 -8.34
N GLU A 180 -8.82 14.95 -9.64
CA GLU A 180 -10.12 14.75 -10.29
C GLU A 180 -10.85 13.48 -9.83
N ASN A 181 -10.20 12.62 -9.04
CA ASN A 181 -10.88 11.48 -8.41
C ASN A 181 -11.82 11.91 -7.29
N GLU A 182 -11.58 13.03 -6.63
CA GLU A 182 -12.43 13.50 -5.53
C GLU A 182 -13.86 13.73 -6.01
N GLY A 183 -14.81 12.98 -5.43
CA GLY A 183 -16.22 13.04 -5.83
C GLY A 183 -16.57 12.33 -7.16
N TYR A 184 -15.61 11.69 -7.83
CA TYR A 184 -15.83 11.03 -9.11
C TYR A 184 -16.74 9.79 -9.01
N ALA A 185 -17.74 9.69 -9.89
CA ALA A 185 -18.73 8.62 -9.83
C ALA A 185 -18.17 7.21 -10.14
N GLY A 186 -17.01 7.14 -10.75
CA GLY A 186 -16.44 5.87 -11.18
C GLY A 186 -17.07 5.33 -12.48
N ARG A 187 -16.58 4.19 -12.92
CA ARG A 187 -17.05 3.40 -14.06
C ARG A 187 -16.46 1.99 -13.98
N MET A 188 -16.88 1.06 -14.81
CA MET A 188 -16.46 -0.36 -14.77
C MET A 188 -14.95 -0.57 -14.72
N ASN A 189 -14.14 0.32 -15.30
CA ASN A 189 -12.68 0.24 -15.28
C ASN A 189 -12.00 1.31 -14.41
N HIS A 190 -12.76 2.08 -13.63
CA HIS A 190 -12.23 3.10 -12.71
C HIS A 190 -13.10 3.17 -11.45
N PRO A 191 -12.52 3.09 -10.23
CA PRO A 191 -13.32 3.04 -9.02
C PRO A 191 -14.11 4.32 -8.77
N ALA A 192 -15.26 4.16 -8.11
CA ALA A 192 -16.04 5.28 -7.58
C ALA A 192 -15.32 5.96 -6.42
N ARG A 193 -15.48 7.27 -6.28
CA ARG A 193 -14.83 8.14 -5.32
C ARG A 193 -15.72 9.26 -4.77
N GLN A 194 -17.06 9.10 -4.81
CA GLN A 194 -17.99 10.12 -4.31
C GLN A 194 -17.79 10.38 -2.81
N ASN A 195 -17.40 9.36 -2.06
CA ASN A 195 -17.06 9.43 -0.63
C ASN A 195 -15.59 9.76 -0.34
N HIS A 196 -14.75 9.95 -1.36
CA HIS A 196 -13.34 10.27 -1.18
C HIS A 196 -13.12 11.77 -1.00
N ARG A 197 -12.22 12.14 -0.06
CA ARG A 197 -11.77 13.50 0.16
C ARG A 197 -10.25 13.57 0.19
N ILE A 198 -9.72 14.70 -0.24
CA ILE A 198 -8.30 14.98 -0.38
C ILE A 198 -7.98 16.24 0.42
N ILE A 199 -7.01 16.17 1.31
CA ILE A 199 -6.50 17.35 2.01
C ILE A 199 -5.40 17.98 1.15
N PRO A 200 -5.56 19.24 0.70
CA PRO A 200 -4.51 19.95 0.01
C PRO A 200 -3.40 20.32 0.99
N ILE A 201 -2.17 20.02 0.64
CA ILE A 201 -0.98 20.40 1.41
C ILE A 201 0.04 21.07 0.49
N GLN A 202 0.98 21.81 1.07
CA GLN A 202 2.08 22.42 0.34
C GLN A 202 3.36 21.60 0.57
N ILE A 203 4.01 21.18 -0.49
CA ILE A 203 5.30 20.48 -0.44
C ILE A 203 6.25 21.12 -1.44
N ASN A 204 7.40 21.56 -0.95
CA ASN A 204 8.44 22.21 -1.75
C ASN A 204 7.85 23.35 -2.63
N GLY A 205 7.00 24.19 -2.02
CA GLY A 205 6.36 25.35 -2.67
C GLY A 205 5.34 25.03 -3.76
N SER A 206 4.88 23.77 -3.87
CA SER A 206 3.86 23.36 -4.82
C SER A 206 2.68 22.67 -4.13
N ARG A 207 1.51 22.64 -4.82
CA ARG A 207 0.29 22.03 -4.30
C ARG A 207 0.35 20.51 -4.45
N TRP A 208 0.09 19.80 -3.34
CA TRP A 208 0.00 18.35 -3.25
C TRP A 208 -1.33 17.93 -2.63
N GLY A 209 -1.69 16.67 -2.82
CA GLY A 209 -2.83 16.04 -2.15
C GLY A 209 -2.35 15.05 -1.12
N PHE A 210 -3.00 15.05 0.05
CA PHE A 210 -2.86 14.04 1.09
C PHE A 210 -4.16 13.26 1.21
N GLN A 211 -4.07 11.93 1.12
CA GLN A 211 -5.21 11.01 1.23
C GLN A 211 -4.78 9.70 1.88
N TYR A 212 -5.71 8.94 2.45
CA TYR A 212 -5.45 7.58 2.87
C TYR A 212 -5.61 6.58 1.71
N SER A 213 -4.93 5.45 1.82
CA SER A 213 -5.16 4.32 0.93
C SER A 213 -6.42 3.55 1.37
N PRO A 214 -7.34 3.22 0.47
CA PRO A 214 -8.53 2.44 0.85
C PRO A 214 -8.21 1.00 1.24
N TYR A 215 -7.00 0.50 0.93
CA TYR A 215 -6.59 -0.88 1.21
C TYR A 215 -5.93 -1.07 2.57
N VAL A 216 -5.43 -0.01 3.20
CA VAL A 216 -4.84 0.00 4.56
C VAL A 216 -3.92 -1.19 4.82
N TYR A 217 -2.84 -1.31 4.06
CA TYR A 217 -1.86 -2.38 4.27
C TYR A 217 -1.22 -2.33 5.65
N TYR A 218 -1.13 -1.13 6.24
CA TYR A 218 -0.67 -0.85 7.60
C TYR A 218 -1.42 0.37 8.16
N ASN A 219 -1.26 0.65 9.46
CA ASN A 219 -2.00 1.72 10.13
C ASN A 219 -1.75 3.08 9.48
N GLU A 220 -2.85 3.79 9.18
CA GLU A 220 -2.86 5.12 8.56
C GLU A 220 -2.05 5.18 7.24
N HIS A 221 -2.07 4.09 6.47
CA HIS A 221 -1.43 4.07 5.15
C HIS A 221 -1.97 5.22 4.29
N CYS A 222 -1.12 6.20 4.02
CA CYS A 222 -1.45 7.40 3.25
C CYS A 222 -0.66 7.46 1.94
N ILE A 223 -1.21 8.25 1.02
CA ILE A 223 -0.59 8.59 -0.26
C ILE A 223 -0.53 10.10 -0.36
N VAL A 224 0.66 10.61 -0.62
CA VAL A 224 0.94 12.04 -0.82
C VAL A 224 1.35 12.20 -2.27
N PHE A 225 0.57 12.94 -3.05
CA PHE A 225 0.73 12.96 -4.51
C PHE A 225 0.74 14.38 -5.07
N ASN A 226 1.48 14.58 -6.14
CA ASN A 226 1.61 15.87 -6.80
C ASN A 226 0.25 16.32 -7.34
N GLY A 227 -0.11 17.58 -7.16
CA GLY A 227 -1.33 18.17 -7.71
C GLY A 227 -1.38 18.19 -9.24
N GLN A 228 -0.23 17.96 -9.89
CA GLN A 228 -0.10 17.83 -11.33
C GLN A 228 0.27 16.39 -11.70
N HIS A 229 -0.33 15.87 -12.78
CA HIS A 229 0.01 14.55 -13.30
C HIS A 229 1.34 14.60 -14.07
N VAL A 230 2.44 14.47 -13.34
CA VAL A 230 3.82 14.45 -13.84
C VAL A 230 4.51 13.17 -13.41
N PRO A 231 5.44 12.62 -14.20
CA PRO A 231 6.19 11.42 -13.83
C PRO A 231 6.97 11.61 -12.53
N MET A 232 7.05 10.54 -11.74
CA MET A 232 7.92 10.50 -10.57
C MET A 232 9.38 10.48 -10.95
N LYS A 233 10.22 11.05 -10.10
CA LYS A 233 11.67 11.07 -10.27
C LYS A 233 12.34 11.07 -8.90
N ILE A 234 13.35 10.23 -8.75
CA ILE A 234 14.23 10.25 -7.58
C ILE A 234 15.40 11.17 -7.88
N ASP A 235 15.41 12.32 -7.26
CA ASP A 235 16.45 13.34 -7.36
C ASP A 235 16.50 14.17 -6.08
N HIS A 236 17.33 15.20 -6.05
CA HIS A 236 17.44 16.16 -4.95
C HIS A 236 16.06 16.64 -4.44
N ASN A 237 15.15 16.98 -5.36
CA ASN A 237 13.82 17.46 -4.99
C ASN A 237 12.97 16.38 -4.31
N ALA A 238 13.17 15.10 -4.63
CA ALA A 238 12.47 14.03 -3.94
C ALA A 238 12.84 14.00 -2.45
N PHE A 239 14.13 14.14 -2.11
CA PHE A 239 14.59 14.22 -0.72
C PHE A 239 14.06 15.46 -0.01
N VAL A 240 14.06 16.62 -0.65
CA VAL A 240 13.47 17.86 -0.11
C VAL A 240 11.99 17.65 0.21
N LYS A 241 11.23 17.06 -0.71
CA LYS A 241 9.80 16.80 -0.55
C LYS A 241 9.50 15.84 0.61
N LEU A 242 10.30 14.77 0.75
CA LEU A 242 10.16 13.82 1.86
C LEU A 242 10.30 14.53 3.22
N PHE A 243 11.34 15.31 3.42
CA PHE A 243 11.56 16.01 4.69
C PHE A 243 10.59 17.17 4.90
N ASP A 244 10.14 17.84 3.86
CA ASP A 244 9.13 18.89 4.00
C ASP A 244 7.80 18.31 4.52
N PHE A 245 7.40 17.13 4.06
CA PHE A 245 6.26 16.41 4.63
C PHE A 245 6.51 15.96 6.08
N ILE A 246 7.68 15.39 6.39
CA ILE A 246 8.02 14.93 7.74
C ILE A 246 8.03 16.07 8.77
N LYS A 247 8.38 17.29 8.37
CA LYS A 247 8.27 18.49 9.24
C LYS A 247 6.83 18.84 9.54
N GLN A 248 5.92 18.66 8.58
CA GLN A 248 4.49 18.92 8.74
C GLN A 248 3.80 17.83 9.56
N PHE A 249 4.21 16.56 9.38
CA PHE A 249 3.63 15.38 10.01
C PHE A 249 4.73 14.50 10.67
N PRO A 250 5.34 14.95 11.77
CA PRO A 250 6.51 14.28 12.35
C PRO A 250 6.22 12.91 12.97
N HIS A 251 4.95 12.56 13.15
CA HIS A 251 4.50 11.26 13.63
C HIS A 251 4.35 10.21 12.52
N TYR A 252 4.58 10.60 11.26
CA TYR A 252 4.56 9.72 10.11
C TYR A 252 5.98 9.41 9.60
N PHE A 253 6.12 8.33 8.85
CA PHE A 253 7.18 8.18 7.86
C PHE A 253 6.64 8.54 6.47
N LEU A 254 7.54 8.85 5.54
CA LEU A 254 7.22 9.01 4.13
C LEU A 254 8.34 8.40 3.29
N GLY A 255 7.98 7.62 2.27
CA GLY A 255 8.94 7.03 1.35
C GLY A 255 8.46 7.07 -0.10
N SER A 256 9.37 6.89 -1.01
CA SER A 256 9.11 6.78 -2.45
C SER A 256 9.40 5.38 -2.97
N ASN A 257 8.59 4.91 -3.89
CA ASN A 257 9.04 3.83 -4.77
C ASN A 257 10.23 4.31 -5.61
N ALA A 258 11.01 3.38 -6.13
CA ALA A 258 12.02 3.68 -7.13
C ALA A 258 11.38 4.18 -8.44
N ASP A 259 12.09 5.00 -9.20
CA ASP A 259 11.61 5.64 -10.43
C ASP A 259 11.92 4.85 -11.72
N LEU A 260 12.48 3.65 -11.60
CA LEU A 260 12.75 2.74 -12.72
C LEU A 260 11.78 1.56 -12.75
N PRO A 261 11.45 1.00 -13.92
CA PRO A 261 10.67 -0.22 -14.05
C PRO A 261 11.28 -1.39 -13.26
N ILE A 262 10.49 -2.45 -12.99
CA ILE A 262 10.90 -3.65 -12.27
C ILE A 262 11.11 -3.43 -10.76
N VAL A 263 11.84 -2.40 -10.37
CA VAL A 263 12.13 -2.05 -8.96
C VAL A 263 11.27 -0.91 -8.43
N GLY A 264 10.42 -0.31 -9.29
CA GLY A 264 9.49 0.75 -8.94
C GLY A 264 8.08 0.25 -8.61
N GLY A 265 7.21 1.18 -8.23
CA GLY A 265 5.79 0.94 -8.02
C GLY A 265 4.99 0.85 -9.33
N SER A 266 3.68 0.62 -9.18
CA SER A 266 2.76 0.45 -10.32
C SER A 266 2.39 1.75 -11.06
N ILE A 267 2.61 2.93 -10.46
CA ILE A 267 2.25 4.23 -11.01
C ILE A 267 3.49 5.12 -11.07
N LEU A 268 4.30 4.96 -12.11
CA LEU A 268 5.48 5.79 -12.35
C LEU A 268 5.15 7.13 -13.02
N SER A 269 3.97 7.21 -13.66
CA SER A 269 3.53 8.38 -14.43
C SER A 269 2.99 9.54 -13.59
N HIS A 270 2.79 9.34 -12.30
CA HIS A 270 2.30 10.37 -11.39
C HIS A 270 3.16 10.42 -10.12
N ASP A 271 3.85 11.54 -9.91
CA ASP A 271 4.75 11.77 -8.78
C ASP A 271 3.98 11.66 -7.44
N HIS A 272 4.38 10.71 -6.61
CA HIS A 272 3.71 10.40 -5.34
C HIS A 272 4.64 9.69 -4.37
N PHE A 273 4.29 9.79 -3.10
CA PHE A 273 4.92 9.12 -1.97
C PHE A 273 3.90 8.30 -1.20
N GLN A 274 4.37 7.33 -0.44
CA GLN A 274 3.55 6.57 0.50
C GLN A 274 4.09 6.75 1.92
N GLY A 275 3.19 6.91 2.87
CA GLY A 275 3.53 7.14 4.26
C GLY A 275 2.49 6.60 5.22
N GLY A 276 2.62 6.96 6.47
CA GLY A 276 1.67 6.57 7.52
C GLY A 276 2.30 6.47 8.90
N ARG A 277 1.48 6.10 9.88
CA ARG A 277 1.89 5.90 11.26
C ARG A 277 2.09 4.40 11.54
N TYR A 278 3.19 3.87 11.04
CA TYR A 278 3.57 2.47 11.24
C TYR A 278 5.08 2.32 11.36
N ARG A 279 5.50 1.39 12.21
CA ARG A 279 6.91 1.08 12.40
C ARG A 279 7.20 -0.30 11.84
N PHE A 280 7.86 -0.31 10.69
CA PHE A 280 8.26 -1.53 9.99
C PHE A 280 9.53 -2.13 10.59
N ALA A 281 9.76 -3.43 10.34
CA ALA A 281 10.94 -4.14 10.80
C ALA A 281 12.25 -3.45 10.38
N MET A 282 12.33 -2.92 9.16
CA MET A 282 13.52 -2.20 8.69
C MET A 282 13.83 -0.96 9.54
N ALA A 283 12.82 -0.28 10.11
CA ALA A 283 13.05 0.87 10.98
C ALA A 283 13.77 0.48 12.29
N ASP A 284 13.59 -0.77 12.73
CA ASP A 284 14.22 -1.34 13.93
C ASP A 284 15.54 -2.09 13.64
N ALA A 285 15.90 -2.24 12.35
CA ALA A 285 17.12 -2.93 11.96
C ALA A 285 18.37 -2.22 12.49
N ASP A 286 19.31 -3.00 13.01
CA ASP A 286 20.58 -2.53 13.52
C ASP A 286 21.51 -2.04 12.39
N MET A 287 22.38 -1.09 12.69
CA MET A 287 23.51 -0.76 11.84
C MET A 287 24.61 -1.82 12.03
N GLU A 288 24.78 -2.72 11.07
CA GLU A 288 25.85 -3.73 11.14
C GLU A 288 27.25 -3.12 10.96
N LYS A 289 27.31 -1.96 10.28
CA LYS A 289 28.56 -1.23 10.05
C LYS A 289 28.30 0.28 10.05
N THR A 290 29.04 1.01 10.87
CA THR A 290 29.10 2.47 10.81
C THR A 290 30.24 2.91 9.90
N VAL A 291 30.01 3.91 9.08
CA VAL A 291 30.98 4.44 8.12
C VAL A 291 31.07 5.96 8.25
N THR A 292 32.21 6.53 7.89
CA THR A 292 32.41 7.98 7.84
C THR A 292 32.60 8.40 6.38
N ILE A 293 31.78 9.32 5.90
CA ILE A 293 31.86 9.84 4.53
C ILE A 293 32.63 11.17 4.57
N PRO A 294 33.70 11.36 3.75
CA PRO A 294 34.46 12.60 3.70
C PRO A 294 33.60 13.82 3.39
N GLY A 295 33.69 14.86 4.23
CA GLY A 295 32.86 16.08 4.11
C GLY A 295 31.49 15.97 4.81
N TYR A 296 31.17 14.80 5.39
CA TYR A 296 29.93 14.54 6.13
C TYR A 296 30.20 13.85 7.47
N GLU A 297 31.32 14.18 8.12
CA GLU A 297 31.75 13.58 9.38
C GLU A 297 30.80 13.87 10.55
N ASP A 298 29.95 14.89 10.38
CA ASP A 298 28.88 15.28 11.32
C ASP A 298 27.62 14.42 11.18
N VAL A 299 27.46 13.68 10.07
CA VAL A 299 26.30 12.82 9.81
C VAL A 299 26.60 11.38 10.27
N GLN A 300 25.72 10.79 11.05
CA GLN A 300 25.80 9.37 11.35
C GLN A 300 25.38 8.56 10.12
N VAL A 301 26.27 7.73 9.62
CA VAL A 301 26.05 6.88 8.45
C VAL A 301 26.30 5.42 8.80
N GLY A 302 25.45 4.51 8.35
CA GLY A 302 25.66 3.09 8.56
C GLY A 302 24.93 2.21 7.53
N ILE A 303 25.49 1.02 7.31
CA ILE A 303 24.87 -0.06 6.56
C ILE A 303 23.95 -0.83 7.52
N LEU A 304 22.71 -1.09 7.12
CA LEU A 304 21.78 -1.86 7.95
C LEU A 304 22.00 -3.35 7.81
N HIS A 305 21.80 -4.07 8.91
CA HIS A 305 21.60 -5.51 8.90
C HIS A 305 20.19 -5.82 8.38
N TRP A 306 20.06 -5.81 7.07
CA TRP A 306 18.80 -5.95 6.35
C TRP A 306 19.01 -6.73 5.05
N PRO A 307 18.04 -7.52 4.54
CA PRO A 307 18.23 -8.33 3.34
C PRO A 307 18.44 -7.48 2.06
N LEU A 308 17.89 -6.26 2.03
CA LEU A 308 18.19 -5.29 0.98
C LEU A 308 19.37 -4.40 1.39
N SER A 309 20.03 -3.80 0.39
CA SER A 309 21.22 -2.95 0.58
C SER A 309 20.81 -1.54 0.99
N VAL A 310 20.82 -1.25 2.29
CA VAL A 310 20.33 0.01 2.85
C VAL A 310 21.45 0.80 3.52
N ILE A 311 21.63 2.05 3.11
CA ILE A 311 22.45 3.04 3.81
C ILE A 311 21.50 3.91 4.63
N ARG A 312 21.63 3.89 5.96
CA ARG A 312 20.90 4.76 6.89
C ARG A 312 21.75 5.95 7.24
N ILE A 313 21.18 7.16 7.10
CA ILE A 313 21.81 8.41 7.49
C ILE A 313 20.94 9.15 8.51
N ARG A 314 21.57 9.77 9.53
CA ARG A 314 20.89 10.45 10.64
C ARG A 314 21.58 11.77 10.96
N HIS A 315 20.78 12.81 11.15
CA HIS A 315 21.23 14.12 11.61
C HIS A 315 20.08 14.96 12.17
N GLN A 316 20.34 15.99 12.94
CA GLN A 316 19.32 16.92 13.43
C GLN A 316 18.89 17.94 12.36
N ASP A 317 19.77 18.28 11.43
CA ASP A 317 19.49 19.15 10.30
C ASP A 317 19.22 18.29 9.04
N GLU A 318 17.98 18.36 8.54
CA GLU A 318 17.55 17.63 7.34
C GLU A 318 18.31 18.06 6.07
N LYS A 319 18.84 19.29 6.03
CA LYS A 319 19.62 19.77 4.87
C LYS A 319 20.89 18.98 4.69
N ARG A 320 21.58 18.65 5.80
CA ARG A 320 22.78 17.80 5.76
C ARG A 320 22.46 16.41 5.24
N LEU A 321 21.27 15.86 5.57
CA LEU A 321 20.82 14.57 5.05
C LEU A 321 20.49 14.65 3.56
N ILE A 322 19.85 15.75 3.10
CA ILE A 322 19.53 15.96 1.69
C ILE A 322 20.81 16.07 0.86
N GLU A 323 21.80 16.84 1.32
CA GLU A 323 23.09 17.00 0.64
C GLU A 323 23.82 15.65 0.52
N LEU A 324 23.89 14.86 1.59
CA LEU A 324 24.52 13.55 1.57
C LEU A 324 23.73 12.53 0.72
N ALA A 325 22.40 12.54 0.80
CA ALA A 325 21.55 11.66 0.00
C ALA A 325 21.72 11.94 -1.51
N ASP A 326 21.82 13.22 -1.88
CA ASP A 326 22.06 13.65 -3.26
C ASP A 326 23.43 13.17 -3.75
N HIS A 327 24.47 13.33 -2.92
CA HIS A 327 25.81 12.81 -3.20
C HIS A 327 25.81 11.28 -3.39
N ILE A 328 25.17 10.54 -2.48
CA ILE A 328 25.06 9.06 -2.59
C ILE A 328 24.30 8.67 -3.85
N LEU A 329 23.20 9.34 -4.18
CA LEU A 329 22.40 9.07 -5.38
C LEU A 329 23.22 9.32 -6.65
N GLU A 330 23.94 10.44 -6.74
CA GLU A 330 24.80 10.78 -7.89
C GLU A 330 25.86 9.70 -8.12
N LYS A 331 26.56 9.30 -7.04
CA LYS A 331 27.56 8.23 -7.10
C LYS A 331 26.92 6.90 -7.50
N TRP A 332 25.78 6.54 -6.91
CA TRP A 332 25.11 5.28 -7.22
C TRP A 332 24.64 5.21 -8.67
N ARG A 333 24.05 6.27 -9.20
CA ARG A 333 23.58 6.29 -10.59
C ARG A 333 24.69 6.03 -11.60
N GLY A 334 25.91 6.43 -11.34
CA GLY A 334 27.07 6.21 -12.22
C GLY A 334 27.93 5.00 -11.85
N TYR A 335 27.55 4.22 -10.82
CA TYR A 335 28.40 3.17 -10.29
C TYR A 335 28.27 1.85 -11.05
N THR A 336 29.41 1.33 -11.52
CA THR A 336 29.54 -0.01 -12.12
C THR A 336 30.55 -0.81 -11.31
N ASP A 337 30.21 -2.05 -10.97
CA ASP A 337 31.06 -3.05 -10.33
C ASP A 337 30.79 -4.40 -11.00
N GLU A 338 31.61 -4.71 -12.00
CA GLU A 338 31.44 -5.92 -12.82
C GLU A 338 31.55 -7.20 -11.98
N ASP A 339 32.41 -7.21 -10.95
CA ASP A 339 32.61 -8.35 -10.05
C ASP A 339 31.34 -8.65 -9.21
N ALA A 340 30.52 -7.63 -8.95
CA ALA A 340 29.23 -7.77 -8.27
C ALA A 340 28.04 -7.80 -9.25
N TYR A 341 28.28 -7.84 -10.56
CA TYR A 341 27.27 -7.75 -11.62
C TYR A 341 26.40 -6.48 -11.55
N ILE A 342 26.96 -5.39 -11.06
CA ILE A 342 26.29 -4.09 -10.99
C ILE A 342 26.74 -3.25 -12.17
N PHE A 343 25.79 -2.86 -13.01
CA PHE A 343 26.01 -1.98 -14.14
C PHE A 343 25.15 -0.74 -14.00
N ALA A 344 25.76 0.45 -14.14
CA ALA A 344 25.05 1.71 -14.09
C ALA A 344 24.05 1.84 -15.24
N GLU A 345 24.45 1.36 -16.43
CA GLU A 345 23.63 1.36 -17.65
C GLU A 345 24.01 0.21 -18.57
N THR A 346 23.10 -0.17 -19.45
CA THR A 346 23.35 -1.09 -20.58
C THR A 346 22.65 -0.52 -21.81
N ASP A 347 23.39 -0.38 -22.91
CA ASP A 347 22.88 0.20 -24.17
C ASP A 347 22.19 1.58 -23.99
N GLY A 348 22.63 2.37 -23.01
CA GLY A 348 22.10 3.69 -22.69
C GLY A 348 20.86 3.67 -21.77
N GLU A 349 20.39 2.50 -21.32
CA GLU A 349 19.31 2.38 -20.37
C GLU A 349 19.87 2.33 -18.93
N PRO A 350 19.44 3.24 -18.02
CA PRO A 350 19.93 3.29 -16.66
C PRO A 350 19.35 2.16 -15.81
N HIS A 351 20.15 1.63 -14.87
CA HIS A 351 19.76 0.55 -13.97
C HIS A 351 19.71 0.94 -12.50
N ASN A 352 20.57 1.86 -12.07
CA ASN A 352 20.72 2.23 -10.67
C ASN A 352 19.73 3.31 -10.25
N THR A 353 19.05 3.07 -9.15
CA THR A 353 18.15 4.02 -8.49
C THR A 353 18.07 3.75 -6.98
N ILE A 354 17.29 4.54 -6.25
CA ILE A 354 17.12 4.42 -4.80
C ILE A 354 15.64 4.40 -4.45
N THR A 355 15.27 3.60 -3.43
CA THR A 355 14.01 3.69 -2.70
C THR A 355 14.28 4.41 -1.38
N PRO A 356 13.98 5.73 -1.25
CA PRO A 356 14.24 6.52 -0.06
C PRO A 356 13.07 6.47 0.93
N ILE A 357 13.36 6.37 2.24
CA ILE A 357 12.36 6.40 3.31
C ILE A 357 12.83 7.36 4.41
N ALA A 358 12.06 8.42 4.63
CA ALA A 358 12.33 9.45 5.64
C ALA A 358 11.42 9.28 6.87
N ARG A 359 11.97 9.56 8.05
CA ARG A 359 11.23 9.64 9.31
C ARG A 359 11.91 10.56 10.31
N LYS A 360 11.21 10.86 11.41
CA LYS A 360 11.76 11.62 12.53
C LYS A 360 11.68 10.80 13.81
N ASN A 361 12.77 10.71 14.55
CA ASN A 361 12.85 10.06 15.84
C ASN A 361 13.30 11.09 16.90
N GLY A 362 12.34 11.65 17.66
CA GLY A 362 12.61 12.80 18.54
C GLY A 362 13.07 14.00 17.71
N GLU A 363 14.27 14.52 17.99
CA GLU A 363 14.85 15.66 17.27
C GLU A 363 15.71 15.24 16.06
N VAL A 364 15.90 13.93 15.85
CA VAL A 364 16.79 13.41 14.81
C VAL A 364 15.95 13.01 13.58
N PHE A 365 16.30 13.55 12.44
CA PHE A 365 15.83 13.06 11.13
C PHE A 365 16.63 11.83 10.72
N GLU A 366 15.95 10.90 10.08
CA GLU A 366 16.52 9.66 9.57
C GLU A 366 16.06 9.47 8.13
N LEU A 367 16.98 9.06 7.27
CA LEU A 367 16.73 8.69 5.89
C LEU A 367 17.39 7.35 5.59
N ASP A 368 16.58 6.39 5.17
CA ASP A 368 17.05 5.11 4.63
C ASP A 368 17.11 5.20 3.12
N LEU A 369 18.26 4.91 2.56
CA LEU A 369 18.52 4.89 1.13
C LEU A 369 18.72 3.44 0.69
N THR A 370 17.65 2.79 0.21
CA THR A 370 17.73 1.43 -0.30
C THR A 370 18.21 1.46 -1.75
N LEU A 371 19.39 0.91 -1.99
CA LEU A 371 19.98 0.82 -3.32
C LEU A 371 19.21 -0.19 -4.17
N ARG A 372 18.85 0.19 -5.39
CA ARG A 372 18.09 -0.66 -6.32
C ARG A 372 18.80 -0.68 -7.68
N ASN A 373 18.64 -1.80 -8.38
CA ASN A 373 19.11 -1.98 -9.74
C ASN A 373 18.11 -2.87 -10.51
N ASN A 374 17.74 -2.47 -11.73
CA ASN A 374 16.70 -3.15 -12.52
C ASN A 374 17.24 -3.99 -13.70
N ILE A 375 18.54 -4.30 -13.68
CA ILE A 375 19.13 -5.10 -14.76
C ILE A 375 18.44 -6.45 -14.90
N THR A 376 18.27 -6.89 -16.16
CA THR A 376 17.74 -8.22 -16.50
C THR A 376 18.82 -9.06 -17.16
N THR A 377 18.68 -10.37 -17.07
CA THR A 377 19.54 -11.34 -17.78
C THR A 377 18.64 -12.34 -18.50
N GLU A 378 19.21 -13.19 -19.37
CA GLU A 378 18.45 -14.27 -20.00
C GLU A 378 17.88 -15.25 -18.97
N GLU A 379 18.59 -15.49 -17.86
CA GLU A 379 18.16 -16.35 -16.77
C GLU A 379 17.15 -15.68 -15.85
N CYS A 380 17.26 -14.35 -15.67
CA CYS A 380 16.40 -13.54 -14.82
C CYS A 380 15.68 -12.44 -15.63
N PRO A 381 14.72 -12.78 -16.51
CA PRO A 381 14.08 -11.83 -17.41
C PRO A 381 13.14 -10.83 -16.69
N LEU A 382 12.75 -11.11 -15.44
CA LEU A 382 11.96 -10.23 -14.60
C LEU A 382 12.84 -9.30 -13.73
N GLY A 383 14.15 -9.45 -13.78
CA GLY A 383 15.15 -8.70 -13.02
C GLY A 383 16.09 -9.62 -12.24
N LEU A 384 17.38 -9.31 -12.24
CA LEU A 384 18.38 -10.02 -11.46
C LEU A 384 18.18 -9.79 -9.96
N TYR A 385 17.84 -8.54 -9.59
CA TYR A 385 17.55 -8.10 -8.22
C TYR A 385 16.02 -8.03 -7.99
N HIS A 386 15.37 -9.17 -8.24
CA HIS A 386 13.94 -9.39 -8.21
C HIS A 386 13.69 -10.81 -7.69
N PRO A 387 12.51 -11.14 -7.12
CA PRO A 387 12.21 -12.52 -6.71
C PRO A 387 12.49 -13.53 -7.82
N HIS A 388 13.32 -14.53 -7.56
CA HIS A 388 13.63 -15.58 -8.52
C HIS A 388 12.51 -16.62 -8.62
N SER A 389 12.58 -17.45 -9.64
CA SER A 389 11.49 -18.35 -10.04
C SER A 389 11.03 -19.33 -8.95
N GLU A 390 11.94 -19.75 -8.06
CA GLU A 390 11.63 -20.63 -6.94
C GLU A 390 10.64 -20.03 -5.94
N TYR A 391 10.56 -18.69 -5.85
CA TYR A 391 9.65 -17.99 -4.94
C TYR A 391 8.34 -17.55 -5.60
N HIS A 392 8.21 -17.68 -6.93
CA HIS A 392 7.06 -17.17 -7.69
C HIS A 392 5.74 -17.85 -7.31
N HIS A 393 5.78 -19.02 -6.72
CA HIS A 393 4.59 -19.70 -6.21
C HIS A 393 3.93 -18.92 -5.05
N ILE A 394 4.70 -18.12 -4.31
CA ILE A 394 4.23 -17.23 -3.22
C ILE A 394 4.22 -15.78 -3.68
N LYS A 395 5.35 -15.26 -4.17
CA LYS A 395 5.51 -13.84 -4.55
C LYS A 395 6.28 -13.71 -5.86
N LYS A 396 5.62 -13.19 -6.89
CA LYS A 396 6.19 -12.96 -8.22
C LYS A 396 6.29 -11.48 -8.59
N GLU A 397 5.48 -10.64 -7.95
CA GLU A 397 5.36 -9.23 -8.25
C GLU A 397 6.61 -8.46 -7.80
N ASN A 398 6.80 -7.27 -8.37
CA ASN A 398 7.87 -6.36 -8.02
C ASN A 398 7.89 -6.04 -6.51
N ILE A 399 9.09 -5.88 -5.96
CA ILE A 399 9.30 -5.48 -4.56
C ILE A 399 9.30 -3.95 -4.50
N GLY A 400 8.18 -3.41 -4.06
CA GLY A 400 7.97 -1.97 -3.87
C GLY A 400 8.33 -1.50 -2.46
N LEU A 401 8.04 -0.22 -2.19
CA LEU A 401 8.37 0.45 -0.92
C LEU A 401 7.94 -0.33 0.33
N ILE A 402 6.73 -0.88 0.33
CA ILE A 402 6.14 -1.55 1.49
C ILE A 402 6.89 -2.85 1.79
N GLU A 403 7.17 -3.64 0.76
CA GLU A 403 7.92 -4.89 0.88
C GLU A 403 9.38 -4.62 1.28
N VAL A 404 10.01 -3.58 0.72
CA VAL A 404 11.37 -3.13 1.11
C VAL A 404 11.48 -2.91 2.61
N MET A 405 10.44 -2.36 3.24
CA MET A 405 10.41 -2.09 4.67
C MET A 405 10.09 -3.33 5.54
N GLY A 406 9.76 -4.47 4.93
CA GLY A 406 9.54 -5.74 5.64
C GLY A 406 8.07 -6.10 5.88
N LEU A 407 7.15 -5.66 5.00
CA LEU A 407 5.76 -6.12 5.01
C LEU A 407 5.42 -6.78 3.68
N ALA A 408 5.21 -8.10 3.69
CA ALA A 408 4.72 -8.83 2.53
C ALA A 408 3.25 -8.53 2.27
N VAL A 409 2.94 -8.07 1.06
CA VAL A 409 1.56 -8.00 0.55
C VAL A 409 1.37 -9.14 -0.45
N LEU A 410 0.70 -10.21 0.00
CA LEU A 410 0.54 -11.44 -0.75
C LEU A 410 -0.87 -11.53 -1.38
N PRO A 411 -1.00 -12.22 -2.54
CA PRO A 411 -2.27 -12.33 -3.25
C PRO A 411 -3.30 -13.18 -2.52
N SER A 412 -4.58 -12.85 -2.69
CA SER A 412 -5.74 -13.50 -2.06
C SER A 412 -5.86 -15.00 -2.35
N ARG A 413 -5.41 -15.45 -3.55
CA ARG A 413 -5.40 -16.88 -3.91
C ARG A 413 -4.71 -17.77 -2.88
N LEU A 414 -3.68 -17.25 -2.21
CA LEU A 414 -2.92 -18.03 -1.21
C LEU A 414 -3.78 -18.51 -0.04
N LYS A 415 -4.89 -17.85 0.28
CA LYS A 415 -5.80 -18.36 1.31
C LYS A 415 -6.31 -19.75 0.96
N GLY A 416 -6.99 -19.90 -0.18
CA GLY A 416 -7.54 -21.20 -0.61
C GLY A 416 -6.46 -22.22 -0.94
N GLU A 417 -5.37 -21.79 -1.59
CA GLU A 417 -4.23 -22.67 -1.90
C GLU A 417 -3.60 -23.24 -0.63
N MET A 418 -3.45 -22.47 0.44
CA MET A 418 -2.85 -22.95 1.69
C MET A 418 -3.80 -23.84 2.49
N GLU A 419 -5.11 -23.57 2.49
CA GLU A 419 -6.12 -24.45 3.09
C GLU A 419 -6.12 -25.82 2.41
N LEU A 420 -6.07 -25.86 1.08
CA LEU A 420 -6.03 -27.08 0.30
C LEU A 420 -4.69 -27.83 0.46
N LEU A 421 -3.57 -27.09 0.47
CA LEU A 421 -2.24 -27.65 0.70
C LEU A 421 -2.13 -28.27 2.10
N ALA A 422 -2.68 -27.61 3.12
CA ALA A 422 -2.72 -28.15 4.47
C ALA A 422 -3.45 -29.50 4.53
N ASP A 423 -4.59 -29.60 3.85
CA ASP A 423 -5.34 -30.86 3.75
C ASP A 423 -4.52 -31.97 3.07
N CYS A 424 -3.83 -31.67 1.96
CA CYS A 424 -2.96 -32.61 1.28
C CYS A 424 -1.79 -33.08 2.16
N LEU A 425 -1.13 -32.15 2.86
CA LEU A 425 0.01 -32.46 3.73
C LEU A 425 -0.37 -33.39 4.90
N VAL A 426 -1.51 -33.13 5.54
CA VAL A 426 -2.00 -33.92 6.68
C VAL A 426 -2.48 -35.29 6.24
N LYS A 427 -3.25 -35.37 5.15
CA LYS A 427 -3.80 -36.63 4.62
C LYS A 427 -2.79 -37.44 3.78
N LYS A 428 -1.63 -36.85 3.46
CA LYS A 428 -0.61 -37.41 2.58
C LYS A 428 -1.16 -37.77 1.20
N THR A 429 -2.05 -36.92 0.66
CA THR A 429 -2.59 -37.08 -0.69
C THR A 429 -1.67 -36.39 -1.71
N PRO A 430 -1.62 -36.89 -2.98
CA PRO A 430 -0.80 -36.27 -4.01
C PRO A 430 -1.19 -34.84 -4.30
N ILE A 431 -0.21 -33.95 -4.34
CA ILE A 431 -0.41 -32.51 -4.63
C ILE A 431 -0.81 -32.31 -6.09
N GLU A 432 -0.34 -33.21 -6.96
CA GLU A 432 -0.60 -33.22 -8.41
C GLU A 432 -2.06 -33.43 -8.77
N ASP A 433 -2.88 -33.92 -7.84
CA ASP A 433 -4.32 -34.08 -8.03
C ASP A 433 -5.06 -32.72 -8.05
N HIS A 434 -4.37 -31.62 -7.67
CA HIS A 434 -4.87 -30.28 -7.60
C HIS A 434 -4.05 -29.32 -8.48
N GLU A 435 -4.61 -28.89 -9.61
CA GLU A 435 -3.94 -28.02 -10.59
C GLU A 435 -3.36 -26.73 -9.96
N GLU A 436 -4.12 -26.11 -9.06
CA GLU A 436 -3.73 -24.89 -8.35
C GLU A 436 -2.53 -25.08 -7.41
N LEU A 437 -2.23 -26.31 -6.99
CA LEU A 437 -1.12 -26.63 -6.09
C LEU A 437 0.16 -27.08 -6.80
N ILE A 438 0.13 -27.38 -8.08
CA ILE A 438 1.30 -27.91 -8.84
C ILE A 438 2.52 -27.00 -8.64
N LYS A 439 2.33 -25.70 -8.65
CA LYS A 439 3.40 -24.69 -8.44
C LYS A 439 4.03 -24.73 -7.04
N HIS A 440 3.36 -25.34 -6.05
CA HIS A 440 3.85 -25.48 -4.68
C HIS A 440 4.51 -26.84 -4.41
N LYS A 441 4.54 -27.76 -5.38
CA LYS A 441 4.94 -29.14 -5.18
C LYS A 441 6.33 -29.28 -4.53
N GLU A 442 7.35 -28.70 -5.13
CA GLU A 442 8.73 -28.82 -4.61
C GLU A 442 8.88 -28.23 -3.20
N TRP A 443 8.17 -27.12 -2.94
CA TRP A 443 8.14 -26.49 -1.63
C TRP A 443 7.42 -27.37 -0.60
N ALA A 444 6.29 -27.98 -0.97
CA ALA A 444 5.55 -28.88 -0.12
C ALA A 444 6.35 -30.15 0.24
N GLU A 445 7.11 -30.71 -0.71
CA GLU A 445 8.02 -31.83 -0.47
C GLU A 445 9.10 -31.47 0.56
N LYS A 446 9.67 -30.25 0.47
CA LYS A 446 10.62 -29.73 1.46
C LYS A 446 9.97 -29.57 2.85
N ILE A 447 8.73 -29.08 2.92
CA ILE A 447 7.97 -28.97 4.17
C ILE A 447 7.74 -30.36 4.80
N GLN A 448 7.29 -31.35 4.03
CA GLN A 448 7.08 -32.71 4.53
C GLN A 448 8.37 -33.32 5.08
N ALA A 449 9.49 -33.09 4.41
CA ALA A 449 10.79 -33.58 4.88
C ALA A 449 11.26 -32.87 6.17
N LYS A 450 11.00 -31.58 6.29
CA LYS A 450 11.38 -30.74 7.45
C LYS A 450 10.51 -31.00 8.67
N TYR A 451 9.21 -31.29 8.47
CA TYR A 451 8.21 -31.45 9.52
C TYR A 451 7.53 -32.83 9.45
N PRO A 452 8.19 -33.92 9.89
CA PRO A 452 7.64 -35.28 9.79
C PRO A 452 6.37 -35.49 10.63
N ASP A 453 6.16 -34.68 11.67
CA ASP A 453 5.02 -34.76 12.61
C ASP A 453 3.89 -33.77 12.27
N ILE A 454 3.79 -33.34 11.00
CA ILE A 454 2.73 -32.45 10.53
C ILE A 454 1.34 -33.10 10.71
N ASN A 455 0.40 -32.33 11.24
CA ASN A 455 -0.95 -32.77 11.56
C ASN A 455 -1.95 -31.58 11.57
N ASP A 456 -3.25 -31.88 11.74
CA ASP A 456 -4.31 -30.86 11.73
C ASP A 456 -4.10 -29.69 12.72
N SER A 457 -3.40 -29.94 13.84
CA SER A 457 -3.22 -28.90 14.87
C SER A 457 -2.06 -27.93 14.59
N ASN A 458 -1.11 -28.30 13.74
CA ASN A 458 0.11 -27.50 13.51
C ASN A 458 0.35 -27.10 12.05
N VAL A 459 -0.34 -27.70 11.11
CA VAL A 459 -0.06 -27.48 9.66
C VAL A 459 -0.18 -26.02 9.24
N MET A 460 -1.18 -25.30 9.70
CA MET A 460 -1.37 -23.90 9.31
C MET A 460 -0.30 -22.97 9.91
N ASP A 461 0.18 -23.26 11.11
CA ASP A 461 1.27 -22.48 11.71
C ASP A 461 2.60 -22.75 11.02
N ILE A 462 2.85 -24.03 10.62
CA ILE A 462 4.00 -24.40 9.80
C ILE A 462 3.95 -23.68 8.44
N LEU A 463 2.80 -23.70 7.74
CA LEU A 463 2.67 -23.01 6.44
C LEU A 463 2.87 -21.51 6.56
N LYS A 464 2.35 -20.87 7.61
CA LYS A 464 2.60 -19.43 7.87
C LYS A 464 4.07 -19.12 8.08
N GLU A 465 4.76 -19.95 8.88
CA GLU A 465 6.20 -19.81 9.09
C GLU A 465 6.96 -19.96 7.77
N GLU A 466 6.69 -21.02 7.01
CA GLU A 466 7.38 -21.30 5.75
C GLU A 466 7.09 -20.25 4.66
N ILE A 467 5.87 -19.67 4.60
CA ILE A 467 5.56 -18.52 3.73
C ILE A 467 6.44 -17.31 4.11
N GLY A 468 6.62 -17.07 5.41
CA GLY A 468 7.49 -16.00 5.89
C GLY A 468 8.94 -16.21 5.47
N GLN A 469 9.45 -17.44 5.58
CA GLN A 469 10.82 -17.78 5.14
C GLN A 469 10.99 -17.63 3.62
N VAL A 470 9.98 -17.97 2.82
CA VAL A 470 9.97 -17.68 1.37
C VAL A 470 10.07 -16.17 1.13
N PHE A 471 9.34 -15.36 1.89
CA PHE A 471 9.40 -13.91 1.71
C PHE A 471 10.74 -13.30 2.16
N VAL A 472 11.41 -13.87 3.15
CA VAL A 472 12.79 -13.50 3.49
C VAL A 472 13.71 -13.73 2.29
N GLY A 473 13.64 -14.89 1.64
CA GLY A 473 14.39 -15.18 0.42
C GLY A 473 14.06 -14.20 -0.73
N VAL A 474 12.80 -13.83 -0.88
CA VAL A 474 12.35 -12.81 -1.84
C VAL A 474 13.04 -11.45 -1.59
N LEU A 475 13.19 -11.05 -0.34
CA LEU A 475 13.90 -9.80 0.00
C LEU A 475 15.41 -9.92 -0.22
N GLU A 476 16.00 -11.07 0.06
CA GLU A 476 17.42 -11.37 -0.20
C GLU A 476 17.73 -11.33 -1.70
N ASP A 477 16.84 -11.88 -2.55
CA ASP A 477 16.94 -11.77 -4.00
C ASP A 477 16.87 -10.31 -4.49
N ALA A 478 16.02 -9.51 -3.88
CA ALA A 478 15.88 -8.08 -4.23
C ALA A 478 17.05 -7.21 -3.77
N GLY A 479 17.91 -7.70 -2.87
CA GLY A 479 19.12 -7.01 -2.41
C GLY A 479 20.20 -6.97 -3.49
N VAL A 480 20.74 -5.78 -3.76
CA VAL A 480 21.83 -5.57 -4.75
C VAL A 480 23.12 -6.19 -4.22
N TYR A 481 23.48 -5.89 -3.00
CA TYR A 481 24.60 -6.53 -2.28
C TYR A 481 24.04 -7.62 -1.38
N LYS A 482 24.38 -8.86 -1.65
CA LYS A 482 23.90 -10.02 -0.87
C LYS A 482 24.51 -10.01 0.54
N CYS A 483 23.78 -10.59 1.51
CA CYS A 483 24.25 -10.74 2.89
C CYS A 483 25.30 -11.86 3.05
N THR A 484 26.29 -11.90 2.14
CA THR A 484 27.45 -12.79 2.14
C THR A 484 28.75 -12.00 2.34
N GLU A 485 29.87 -12.67 2.57
CA GLU A 485 31.18 -12.00 2.68
C GLU A 485 31.53 -11.24 1.39
N GLU A 486 31.29 -11.83 0.22
CA GLU A 486 31.52 -11.23 -1.10
C GLU A 486 30.59 -10.03 -1.32
N GLY A 487 29.31 -10.17 -0.99
CA GLY A 487 28.34 -9.09 -1.14
C GLY A 487 28.66 -7.89 -0.23
N ARG A 488 29.08 -8.15 1.01
CA ARG A 488 29.55 -7.11 1.93
C ARG A 488 30.82 -6.44 1.45
N ALA A 489 31.78 -7.20 0.93
CA ALA A 489 33.01 -6.64 0.34
C ALA A 489 32.69 -5.76 -0.89
N ALA A 490 31.71 -6.16 -1.72
CA ALA A 490 31.24 -5.35 -2.82
C ALA A 490 30.56 -4.05 -2.35
N PHE A 491 29.73 -4.13 -1.29
CA PHE A 491 29.12 -2.93 -0.71
C PHE A 491 30.17 -1.98 -0.14
N ASP A 492 31.23 -2.51 0.47
CA ASP A 492 32.35 -1.70 0.95
C ASP A 492 33.10 -0.99 -0.17
N ARG A 493 33.23 -1.60 -1.37
CA ARG A 493 33.80 -0.93 -2.55
C ARG A 493 32.95 0.27 -2.97
N PHE A 494 31.61 0.14 -2.94
CA PHE A 494 30.76 1.30 -3.21
C PHE A 494 30.89 2.38 -2.14
N ILE A 495 30.86 2.02 -0.85
CA ILE A 495 31.05 2.99 0.24
C ILE A 495 32.39 3.74 0.10
N ALA A 496 33.44 3.07 -0.38
CA ALA A 496 34.78 3.69 -0.52
C ALA A 496 34.86 4.76 -1.64
N VAL A 497 33.83 4.87 -2.51
CA VAL A 497 33.77 5.91 -3.55
C VAL A 497 32.89 7.09 -3.18
N LEU A 498 32.24 7.04 -2.03
CA LEU A 498 31.47 8.13 -1.44
C LEU A 498 32.40 9.12 -0.73
#